data_7bd32c381f9c5ea840c8b74d18fbebc1
#
_entry.id   7bd32c381f9c5ea840c8b74d18fbebc1
#
_cell.length_a   1.000
_cell.length_b   1.000
_cell.length_c   1.000
_cell.angle_alpha   90.00
_cell.angle_beta   90.00
_cell.angle_gamma   90.00
#
_symmetry.space_group_name_H-M   'P 1'
#
loop_
_entity.id
_entity.type
_entity.pdbx_description
1 polymer ?
#
loop_
_entity_poly.entity_id
_entity_poly.type
_entity_poly.pdbx_seq_one_letter_code
_entity_poly.pdbx_strand_id
1 'polypeptide(L)'
;MNATTHPPARYDDLRALFINCTLKRSPRDSHTDILLEVVRHIYREHGVACESVRLVDEEVAEGVYPDMTEHGVERDAWPTLYEKVKAADILVVGTPIWLGEKSSVCQKLIERLYGMSGELNDAGQYAFYGKVAGCIITGNEDGIKHVAMGLLYSLQHIGYTIPPQADAGWIGEAGPGPSYGDESDAGDRIGFDNEFTQRNTTFAAWNLLHFARMLKDAGGIPAHGNQRSEWEAGCRFDYENPDYR
;
A
#
# COMPACT_ATOMS: atom_id res chain seq x y z
N MET A 1 -9.21 -36.11 9.65
CA MET A 1 -9.62 -35.19 8.60
C MET A 1 -8.43 -35.02 7.68
N ASN A 2 -8.49 -35.53 6.45
CA ASN A 2 -7.40 -35.34 5.48
C ASN A 2 -7.41 -33.89 5.05
N ALA A 3 -6.41 -33.12 5.47
CA ALA A 3 -6.15 -31.81 4.89
C ALA A 3 -5.88 -32.05 3.39
N THR A 4 -6.73 -31.54 2.54
CA THR A 4 -6.44 -31.41 1.11
C THR A 4 -5.22 -30.51 1.00
N THR A 5 -4.03 -31.11 0.86
CA THR A 5 -2.81 -30.39 0.56
C THR A 5 -2.91 -29.88 -0.87
N HIS A 6 -3.43 -28.64 -1.02
CA HIS A 6 -3.18 -27.93 -2.27
C HIS A 6 -1.67 -27.77 -2.42
N PRO A 7 -1.12 -27.88 -3.61
CA PRO A 7 0.29 -27.56 -3.83
C PRO A 7 0.52 -26.13 -3.31
N PRO A 8 1.67 -25.89 -2.65
CA PRO A 8 1.96 -24.54 -2.15
C PRO A 8 1.87 -23.55 -3.32
N ALA A 9 1.12 -22.47 -3.11
CA ALA A 9 1.02 -21.42 -4.11
C ALA A 9 2.41 -20.85 -4.38
N ARG A 10 2.71 -20.59 -5.63
CA ARG A 10 3.99 -19.95 -6.02
C ARG A 10 3.82 -18.45 -5.94
N TYR A 11 4.78 -17.77 -5.32
CA TYR A 11 4.80 -16.30 -5.17
C TYR A 11 6.04 -15.66 -5.80
N ASP A 12 6.97 -16.46 -6.33
CA ASP A 12 8.28 -16.07 -6.84
C ASP A 12 8.24 -15.21 -8.13
N ASP A 13 7.09 -15.12 -8.76
CA ASP A 13 6.81 -14.21 -9.88
C ASP A 13 6.04 -12.94 -9.48
N LEU A 14 5.74 -12.77 -8.18
CA LEU A 14 5.13 -11.55 -7.66
C LEU A 14 6.17 -10.48 -7.35
N ARG A 15 5.73 -9.23 -7.45
CA ARG A 15 6.52 -8.04 -7.10
C ARG A 15 5.79 -7.23 -6.05
N ALA A 16 6.50 -6.85 -5.00
CA ALA A 16 5.97 -5.99 -3.94
C ALA A 16 6.78 -4.70 -3.84
N LEU A 17 6.08 -3.58 -3.81
CA LEU A 17 6.64 -2.27 -3.53
C LEU A 17 6.23 -1.83 -2.13
N PHE A 18 7.23 -1.47 -1.32
CA PHE A 18 7.05 -0.92 0.01
C PHE A 18 7.37 0.57 -0.02
N ILE A 19 6.39 1.42 0.31
CA ILE A 19 6.62 2.86 0.40
C ILE A 19 6.55 3.28 1.87
N ASN A 20 7.70 3.65 2.42
CA ASN A 20 7.83 4.16 3.77
C ASN A 20 7.62 5.68 3.79
N CYS A 21 6.53 6.11 4.41
CA CYS A 21 6.11 7.51 4.53
C CYS A 21 6.57 8.16 5.86
N THR A 22 7.69 7.71 6.42
CA THR A 22 8.32 8.38 7.57
C THR A 22 8.71 9.82 7.22
N LEU A 23 8.74 10.71 8.24
CA LEU A 23 9.28 12.07 8.09
C LEU A 23 10.82 12.14 8.24
N LYS A 24 11.44 11.02 8.64
CA LYS A 24 12.89 10.95 8.88
C LYS A 24 13.60 10.56 7.59
N ARG A 25 14.51 11.42 7.12
CA ARG A 25 15.40 11.08 5.98
C ARG A 25 16.41 10.03 6.37
N SER A 26 16.86 9.24 5.39
CA SER A 26 17.99 8.33 5.55
C SER A 26 19.27 9.12 5.95
N PRO A 27 20.16 8.54 6.75
CA PRO A 27 20.16 7.16 7.28
C PRO A 27 19.44 7.00 8.63
N ARG A 28 18.64 7.97 9.08
CA ARG A 28 17.97 7.91 10.40
C ARG A 28 17.00 6.75 10.45
N ASP A 29 16.97 6.05 11.59
CA ASP A 29 16.07 4.92 11.81
C ASP A 29 14.60 5.32 11.72
N SER A 30 13.81 4.45 11.10
CA SER A 30 12.36 4.59 10.97
C SER A 30 11.68 3.41 11.65
N HIS A 31 10.93 3.67 12.70
CA HIS A 31 10.17 2.63 13.42
C HIS A 31 9.12 1.96 12.52
N THR A 32 8.52 2.72 11.62
CA THR A 32 7.63 2.19 10.59
C THR A 32 8.36 1.21 9.67
N ASP A 33 9.62 1.49 9.33
CA ASP A 33 10.42 0.61 8.47
C ASP A 33 10.78 -0.71 9.16
N ILE A 34 11.01 -0.67 10.48
CA ILE A 34 11.25 -1.88 11.28
C ILE A 34 10.03 -2.81 11.24
N LEU A 35 8.82 -2.28 11.31
CA LEU A 35 7.60 -3.11 11.21
C LEU A 35 7.32 -3.55 9.76
N LEU A 36 7.60 -2.71 8.76
CA LEU A 36 7.55 -3.08 7.34
C LEU A 36 8.51 -4.24 7.02
N GLU A 37 9.66 -4.31 7.72
CA GLU A 37 10.64 -5.37 7.53
C GLU A 37 10.09 -6.75 7.85
N VAL A 38 9.15 -6.86 8.80
CA VAL A 38 8.45 -8.13 9.09
C VAL A 38 7.71 -8.65 7.86
N VAL A 39 6.99 -7.76 7.17
CA VAL A 39 6.27 -8.12 5.93
C VAL A 39 7.26 -8.45 4.81
N ARG A 40 8.31 -7.63 4.62
CA ARG A 40 9.36 -7.90 3.61
C ARG A 40 10.07 -9.21 3.84
N HIS A 41 10.34 -9.56 5.10
CA HIS A 41 10.95 -10.83 5.45
C HIS A 41 10.08 -12.02 5.01
N ILE A 42 8.78 -12.01 5.36
CA ILE A 42 7.83 -13.04 4.92
C ILE A 42 7.85 -13.16 3.39
N TYR A 43 7.82 -12.03 2.67
CA TYR A 43 7.79 -12.03 1.21
C TYR A 43 9.06 -12.60 0.59
N ARG A 44 10.25 -12.20 1.09
CA ARG A 44 11.53 -12.72 0.60
C ARG A 44 11.70 -14.22 0.82
N GLU A 45 11.24 -14.74 1.97
CA GLU A 45 11.26 -16.18 2.26
C GLU A 45 10.41 -16.99 1.25
N HIS A 46 9.45 -16.33 0.59
CA HIS A 46 8.60 -16.94 -0.43
C HIS A 46 8.96 -16.52 -1.86
N GLY A 47 10.14 -15.94 -2.05
CA GLY A 47 10.70 -15.63 -3.38
C GLY A 47 10.12 -14.36 -4.02
N VAL A 48 9.28 -13.59 -3.32
CA VAL A 48 8.70 -12.35 -3.86
C VAL A 48 9.78 -11.29 -4.05
N ALA A 49 9.83 -10.67 -5.22
CA ALA A 49 10.73 -9.55 -5.47
C ALA A 49 10.24 -8.30 -4.71
N CYS A 50 11.01 -7.86 -3.71
CA CYS A 50 10.68 -6.72 -2.86
C CYS A 50 11.53 -5.51 -3.20
N GLU A 51 10.89 -4.39 -3.50
CA GLU A 51 11.52 -3.08 -3.60
C GLU A 51 11.01 -2.15 -2.50
N SER A 52 11.86 -1.26 -2.00
CA SER A 52 11.51 -0.31 -0.94
C SER A 52 11.91 1.10 -1.34
N VAL A 53 11.02 2.05 -1.05
CA VAL A 53 11.22 3.48 -1.25
C VAL A 53 10.90 4.20 0.06
N ARG A 54 11.81 5.04 0.53
CA ARG A 54 11.55 6.00 1.59
C ARG A 54 11.18 7.33 0.92
N LEU A 55 9.89 7.63 0.88
CA LEU A 55 9.38 8.71 0.03
C LEU A 55 9.95 10.09 0.35
N VAL A 56 10.31 10.35 1.62
CA VAL A 56 10.91 11.63 2.04
C VAL A 56 12.32 11.84 1.48
N ASP A 57 12.99 10.79 1.02
CA ASP A 57 14.32 10.88 0.40
C ASP A 57 14.23 11.27 -1.09
N GLU A 58 13.06 11.07 -1.69
CA GLU A 58 12.81 11.38 -3.09
C GLU A 58 12.32 12.83 -3.26
N GLU A 59 12.73 13.47 -4.34
CA GLU A 59 12.28 14.83 -4.70
C GLU A 59 10.88 14.81 -5.34
N VAL A 60 9.90 14.23 -4.65
CA VAL A 60 8.51 14.19 -5.10
C VAL A 60 7.82 15.50 -4.79
N ALA A 61 7.34 16.19 -5.81
CA ALA A 61 6.61 17.43 -5.65
C ALA A 61 5.21 17.22 -5.07
N GLU A 62 4.68 18.21 -4.36
CA GLU A 62 3.26 18.30 -3.98
C GLU A 62 2.41 18.54 -5.23
N GLY A 63 1.22 17.91 -5.27
CA GLY A 63 0.26 18.16 -6.36
C GLY A 63 -0.49 16.90 -6.79
N VAL A 64 -1.40 17.08 -7.73
CA VAL A 64 -2.35 16.05 -8.19
C VAL A 64 -2.32 15.85 -9.71
N TYR A 65 -1.22 16.22 -10.35
CA TYR A 65 -1.01 15.95 -11.77
C TYR A 65 0.06 14.88 -11.97
N PRO A 66 0.08 14.19 -13.12
CA PRO A 66 1.07 13.14 -13.41
C PRO A 66 2.51 13.63 -13.30
N ASP A 67 2.81 14.79 -13.85
CA ASP A 67 4.12 15.44 -13.78
C ASP A 67 3.95 16.91 -13.35
N MET A 68 4.46 17.24 -12.18
CA MET A 68 4.36 18.60 -11.63
C MET A 68 5.36 19.56 -12.27
N THR A 69 6.34 19.09 -13.03
CA THR A 69 7.24 19.98 -13.77
C THR A 69 6.50 20.75 -14.87
N GLU A 70 5.43 20.17 -15.40
CA GLU A 70 4.52 20.84 -16.34
C GLU A 70 3.64 21.92 -15.67
N HIS A 71 3.67 21.98 -14.33
CA HIS A 71 2.87 22.89 -13.51
C HIS A 71 3.73 23.84 -12.65
N GLY A 72 4.94 24.15 -13.12
CA GLY A 72 5.80 25.19 -12.55
C GLY A 72 6.71 24.71 -11.40
N VAL A 73 6.82 23.44 -11.17
CA VAL A 73 7.81 22.86 -10.24
C VAL A 73 9.09 22.51 -11.03
N GLU A 74 10.26 22.79 -10.45
CA GLU A 74 11.55 22.56 -11.12
C GLU A 74 11.88 21.07 -11.29
N ARG A 75 11.56 20.25 -10.28
CA ARG A 75 11.88 18.81 -10.23
C ARG A 75 10.73 18.01 -9.65
N ASP A 76 10.47 16.87 -10.23
CA ASP A 76 9.50 15.91 -9.72
C ASP A 76 9.97 14.47 -10.00
N ALA A 77 10.33 13.75 -8.95
CA ALA A 77 10.73 12.34 -9.06
C ALA A 77 9.54 11.39 -9.25
N TRP A 78 8.30 11.89 -9.12
CA TRP A 78 7.11 11.05 -9.15
C TRP A 78 6.94 10.25 -10.45
N PRO A 79 7.12 10.80 -11.67
CA PRO A 79 6.95 10.00 -12.88
C PRO A 79 7.82 8.74 -12.91
N THR A 80 9.06 8.85 -12.43
CA THR A 80 9.98 7.69 -12.32
C THR A 80 9.54 6.72 -11.22
N LEU A 81 9.12 7.22 -10.07
CA LEU A 81 8.63 6.40 -8.95
C LEU A 81 7.33 5.67 -9.33
N TYR A 82 6.48 6.32 -10.09
CA TYR A 82 5.21 5.75 -10.53
C TYR A 82 5.39 4.50 -11.41
N GLU A 83 6.45 4.42 -12.20
CA GLU A 83 6.75 3.19 -12.96
C GLU A 83 6.98 1.99 -12.03
N LYS A 84 7.61 2.19 -10.87
CA LYS A 84 7.75 1.15 -9.85
C LYS A 84 6.40 0.76 -9.25
N VAL A 85 5.51 1.73 -9.01
CA VAL A 85 4.14 1.49 -8.53
C VAL A 85 3.36 0.67 -9.54
N LYS A 86 3.44 1.01 -10.83
CA LYS A 86 2.78 0.25 -11.91
C LYS A 86 3.33 -1.18 -12.05
N ALA A 87 4.61 -1.37 -11.84
CA ALA A 87 5.26 -2.69 -11.98
C ALA A 87 4.96 -3.65 -10.83
N ALA A 88 4.49 -3.15 -9.67
CA ALA A 88 4.22 -3.96 -8.50
C ALA A 88 2.84 -4.62 -8.56
N ASP A 89 2.75 -5.89 -8.15
CA ASP A 89 1.48 -6.61 -7.91
C ASP A 89 0.89 -6.25 -6.54
N ILE A 90 1.78 -5.88 -5.59
CA ILE A 90 1.43 -5.59 -4.19
C ILE A 90 2.03 -4.24 -3.81
N LEU A 91 1.21 -3.32 -3.31
CA LEU A 91 1.65 -2.07 -2.70
C LEU A 91 1.45 -2.12 -1.18
N VAL A 92 2.51 -1.95 -0.41
CA VAL A 92 2.45 -1.83 1.06
C VAL A 92 2.89 -0.44 1.47
N VAL A 93 1.97 0.34 2.03
CA VAL A 93 2.26 1.70 2.48
C VAL A 93 2.49 1.70 3.99
N GLY A 94 3.68 2.13 4.39
CA GLY A 94 4.03 2.34 5.80
C GLY A 94 3.90 3.81 6.19
N THR A 95 3.21 4.13 7.29
CA THR A 95 3.09 5.50 7.78
C THR A 95 3.16 5.57 9.31
N PRO A 96 3.87 6.56 9.89
CA PRO A 96 3.69 6.90 11.28
C PRO A 96 2.37 7.66 11.49
N ILE A 97 1.88 7.62 12.73
CA ILE A 97 0.75 8.44 13.19
C ILE A 97 1.30 9.76 13.75
N TRP A 98 0.68 10.86 13.37
CA TRP A 98 0.91 12.18 13.92
C TRP A 98 -0.43 12.84 14.22
N LEU A 99 -0.70 13.11 15.50
CA LEU A 99 -1.96 13.71 15.98
C LEU A 99 -3.21 12.95 15.46
N GLY A 100 -3.16 11.61 15.52
CA GLY A 100 -4.25 10.75 15.07
C GLY A 100 -4.32 10.54 13.55
N GLU A 101 -3.48 11.23 12.76
CA GLU A 101 -3.48 11.21 11.30
C GLU A 101 -2.23 10.55 10.71
N LYS A 102 -2.31 10.11 9.46
CA LYS A 102 -1.15 9.72 8.66
C LYS A 102 -0.17 10.88 8.47
N SER A 103 1.08 10.58 8.24
CA SER A 103 2.09 11.61 7.99
C SER A 103 1.75 12.46 6.75
N SER A 104 2.27 13.70 6.69
CA SER A 104 2.17 14.56 5.49
C SER A 104 2.81 13.91 4.26
N VAL A 105 3.87 13.12 4.45
CA VAL A 105 4.51 12.34 3.37
C VAL A 105 3.56 11.26 2.83
N CYS A 106 2.78 10.62 3.69
CA CYS A 106 1.75 9.66 3.26
C CYS A 106 0.59 10.36 2.55
N GLN A 107 0.19 11.55 3.02
CA GLN A 107 -0.82 12.36 2.34
C GLN A 107 -0.34 12.76 0.94
N LYS A 108 0.91 13.20 0.79
CA LYS A 108 1.53 13.47 -0.52
C LYS A 108 1.46 12.25 -1.43
N LEU A 109 1.82 11.06 -0.93
CA LEU A 109 1.71 9.82 -1.72
C LEU A 109 0.30 9.60 -2.26
N ILE A 110 -0.74 9.77 -1.41
CA ILE A 110 -2.14 9.62 -1.84
C ILE A 110 -2.49 10.61 -2.95
N GLU A 111 -2.09 11.86 -2.81
CA GLU A 111 -2.36 12.91 -3.80
C GLU A 111 -1.66 12.62 -5.14
N ARG A 112 -0.42 12.15 -5.08
CA ARG A 112 0.33 11.75 -6.28
C ARG A 112 -0.27 10.52 -6.96
N LEU A 113 -0.69 9.52 -6.19
CA LEU A 113 -1.42 8.36 -6.73
C LEU A 113 -2.76 8.78 -7.36
N TYR A 114 -3.49 9.71 -6.72
CA TYR A 114 -4.72 10.25 -7.28
C TYR A 114 -4.48 11.00 -8.59
N GLY A 115 -3.37 11.71 -8.72
CA GLY A 115 -2.95 12.37 -9.96
C GLY A 115 -2.86 11.41 -11.16
N MET A 116 -2.66 10.11 -10.90
CA MET A 116 -2.59 9.05 -11.92
C MET A 116 -3.92 8.33 -12.15
N SER A 117 -5.00 8.75 -11.49
CA SER A 117 -6.32 8.06 -11.54
C SER A 117 -6.98 8.08 -12.93
N GLY A 118 -6.47 8.89 -13.85
CA GLY A 118 -6.91 8.90 -15.25
C GLY A 118 -6.30 7.80 -16.11
N GLU A 119 -5.23 7.15 -15.66
CA GLU A 119 -4.58 6.09 -16.43
C GLU A 119 -5.41 4.80 -16.43
N LEU A 120 -5.35 4.12 -17.57
CA LEU A 120 -6.05 2.86 -17.78
C LEU A 120 -5.04 1.74 -18.07
N ASN A 121 -5.42 0.51 -17.72
CA ASN A 121 -4.72 -0.69 -18.17
C ASN A 121 -5.12 -1.08 -19.62
N ASP A 122 -4.48 -2.10 -20.16
CA ASP A 122 -4.74 -2.57 -21.53
C ASP A 122 -6.19 -3.07 -21.75
N ALA A 123 -6.91 -3.38 -20.68
CA ALA A 123 -8.31 -3.79 -20.72
C ALA A 123 -9.29 -2.60 -20.64
N GLY A 124 -8.81 -1.37 -20.57
CA GLY A 124 -9.63 -0.16 -20.46
C GLY A 124 -10.20 0.09 -19.06
N GLN A 125 -9.71 -0.62 -18.05
CA GLN A 125 -10.02 -0.43 -16.63
C GLN A 125 -9.01 0.53 -15.99
N TYR A 126 -9.27 1.01 -14.77
CA TYR A 126 -8.27 1.80 -14.02
C TYR A 126 -6.96 1.02 -13.83
N ALA A 127 -5.83 1.74 -13.89
CA ALA A 127 -4.49 1.17 -13.96
C ALA A 127 -4.13 0.20 -12.81
N PHE A 128 -4.76 0.34 -11.65
CA PHE A 128 -4.49 -0.50 -10.48
C PHE A 128 -5.43 -1.72 -10.33
N TYR A 129 -6.36 -1.92 -11.26
CA TYR A 129 -7.18 -3.13 -11.26
C TYR A 129 -6.30 -4.37 -11.44
N GLY A 130 -6.59 -5.40 -10.65
CA GLY A 130 -5.77 -6.62 -10.62
C GLY A 130 -4.56 -6.56 -9.68
N LYS A 131 -4.37 -5.46 -8.96
CA LYS A 131 -3.33 -5.29 -7.92
C LYS A 131 -3.94 -5.23 -6.54
N VAL A 132 -3.13 -5.50 -5.50
CA VAL A 132 -3.56 -5.43 -4.10
C VAL A 132 -2.78 -4.37 -3.35
N ALA A 133 -3.40 -3.82 -2.30
CA ALA A 133 -2.72 -2.89 -1.42
C ALA A 133 -3.09 -3.09 0.05
N GLY A 134 -2.17 -2.73 0.94
CA GLY A 134 -2.34 -2.73 2.38
C GLY A 134 -1.46 -1.69 3.06
N CYS A 135 -1.60 -1.56 4.37
CA CYS A 135 -0.83 -0.59 5.13
C CYS A 135 -0.29 -1.11 6.46
N ILE A 136 0.84 -0.55 6.86
CA ILE A 136 1.52 -0.79 8.13
C ILE A 136 1.67 0.55 8.85
N ILE A 137 1.21 0.62 10.09
CA ILE A 137 1.06 1.88 10.82
C ILE A 137 1.76 1.78 12.17
N THR A 138 2.54 2.78 12.53
CA THR A 138 3.21 2.85 13.85
C THR A 138 3.00 4.20 14.50
N GLY A 139 2.91 4.23 15.81
CA GLY A 139 2.79 5.46 16.58
C GLY A 139 2.83 5.24 18.08
N ASN A 140 2.82 6.36 18.81
CA ASN A 140 2.75 6.40 20.27
C ASN A 140 1.48 7.11 20.75
N GLU A 141 0.51 7.23 19.87
CA GLU A 141 -0.82 7.80 20.14
C GLU A 141 -1.88 6.92 19.51
N ASP A 142 -3.12 7.11 19.89
CA ASP A 142 -4.26 6.44 19.26
C ASP A 142 -4.43 6.86 17.79
N GLY A 143 -5.10 6.04 17.00
CA GLY A 143 -5.45 6.41 15.63
C GLY A 143 -5.12 5.41 14.53
N ILE A 144 -4.59 4.20 14.82
CA ILE A 144 -4.31 3.19 13.77
C ILE A 144 -5.51 3.00 12.85
N LYS A 145 -6.69 2.78 13.42
CA LYS A 145 -7.89 2.48 12.61
C LYS A 145 -8.39 3.68 11.83
N HIS A 146 -8.26 4.87 12.37
CA HIS A 146 -8.58 6.10 11.64
C HIS A 146 -7.66 6.27 10.42
N VAL A 147 -6.35 6.16 10.62
CA VAL A 147 -5.36 6.24 9.53
C VAL A 147 -5.59 5.13 8.50
N ALA A 148 -5.84 3.88 8.95
CA ALA A 148 -6.09 2.75 8.07
C ALA A 148 -7.33 2.97 7.20
N MET A 149 -8.45 3.42 7.77
CA MET A 149 -9.68 3.69 7.03
C MET A 149 -9.46 4.67 5.89
N GLY A 150 -8.80 5.81 6.17
CA GLY A 150 -8.55 6.83 5.15
C GLY A 150 -7.59 6.36 4.07
N LEU A 151 -6.53 5.64 4.46
CA LEU A 151 -5.52 5.16 3.51
C LEU A 151 -6.05 4.02 2.64
N LEU A 152 -6.67 3.01 3.23
CA LEU A 152 -7.23 1.87 2.50
C LEU A 152 -8.38 2.31 1.58
N TYR A 153 -9.24 3.26 2.02
CA TYR A 153 -10.25 3.83 1.16
C TYR A 153 -9.64 4.53 -0.06
N SER A 154 -8.60 5.35 0.14
CA SER A 154 -7.92 6.04 -0.96
C SER A 154 -7.35 5.07 -1.99
N LEU A 155 -6.69 4.00 -1.52
CA LEU A 155 -6.13 2.97 -2.39
C LEU A 155 -7.22 2.18 -3.14
N GLN A 156 -8.29 1.80 -2.44
CA GLN A 156 -9.42 1.11 -3.05
C GLN A 156 -10.11 1.98 -4.10
N HIS A 157 -10.30 3.27 -3.80
CA HIS A 157 -10.96 4.21 -4.71
C HIS A 157 -10.23 4.34 -6.06
N ILE A 158 -8.90 4.29 -6.07
CA ILE A 158 -8.10 4.37 -7.30
C ILE A 158 -7.92 3.02 -8.02
N GLY A 159 -8.49 1.93 -7.48
CA GLY A 159 -8.56 0.65 -8.18
C GLY A 159 -7.84 -0.54 -7.56
N TYR A 160 -7.12 -0.36 -6.44
CA TYR A 160 -6.53 -1.50 -5.74
C TYR A 160 -7.59 -2.39 -5.08
N THR A 161 -7.40 -3.69 -5.15
CA THR A 161 -8.12 -4.65 -4.30
C THR A 161 -7.56 -4.61 -2.89
N ILE A 162 -8.43 -4.43 -1.91
CA ILE A 162 -8.07 -4.44 -0.49
C ILE A 162 -8.49 -5.78 0.11
N PRO A 163 -7.55 -6.68 0.43
CA PRO A 163 -7.83 -7.95 1.08
C PRO A 163 -8.41 -7.80 2.49
N PRO A 164 -8.99 -8.86 3.07
CA PRO A 164 -9.33 -8.89 4.48
C PRO A 164 -8.09 -8.58 5.34
N GLN A 165 -8.25 -7.79 6.41
CA GLN A 165 -7.19 -7.45 7.35
C GLN A 165 -5.93 -6.87 6.64
N ALA A 166 -6.12 -6.01 5.65
CA ALA A 166 -5.05 -5.36 4.90
C ALA A 166 -4.33 -4.25 5.68
N ASP A 167 -4.66 -4.07 6.96
CA ASP A 167 -3.99 -3.15 7.86
C ASP A 167 -3.39 -3.87 9.06
N ALA A 168 -2.19 -3.47 9.46
CA ALA A 168 -1.58 -3.87 10.71
C ALA A 168 -0.79 -2.70 11.29
N GLY A 169 -0.49 -2.77 12.57
CA GLY A 169 0.30 -1.72 13.19
C GLY A 169 0.57 -1.96 14.67
N TRP A 170 1.36 -1.06 15.23
CA TRP A 170 1.71 -1.02 16.63
C TRP A 170 1.53 0.39 17.19
N ILE A 171 0.99 0.46 18.41
CA ILE A 171 0.88 1.70 19.18
C ILE A 171 1.57 1.50 20.51
N GLY A 172 2.49 2.39 20.84
CA GLY A 172 3.08 2.54 22.14
C GLY A 172 2.29 3.50 23.04
N GLU A 173 2.79 3.70 24.25
CA GLU A 173 2.26 4.66 25.19
C GLU A 173 2.40 6.09 24.66
N ALA A 174 1.35 6.90 24.82
CA ALA A 174 1.37 8.29 24.42
C ALA A 174 2.38 9.12 25.20
N GLY A 175 3.01 10.08 24.53
CA GLY A 175 4.04 10.94 25.11
C GLY A 175 5.45 10.55 24.66
N PRO A 176 6.51 10.86 25.46
CA PRO A 176 7.90 10.59 25.08
C PRO A 176 8.32 9.12 25.28
N GLY A 177 7.36 8.20 25.33
CA GLY A 177 7.62 6.77 25.50
C GLY A 177 8.39 6.16 24.31
N PRO A 178 8.92 4.93 24.50
CA PRO A 178 9.66 4.24 23.46
C PRO A 178 8.78 3.91 22.27
N SER A 179 9.38 3.92 21.08
CA SER A 179 8.73 3.56 19.82
C SER A 179 8.99 2.10 19.43
N TYR A 180 8.25 1.61 18.44
CA TYR A 180 8.42 0.23 17.96
C TYR A 180 9.87 -0.04 17.52
N GLY A 181 10.47 -1.06 18.11
CA GLY A 181 11.84 -1.48 17.81
C GLY A 181 12.93 -0.70 18.54
N ASP A 182 12.60 0.29 19.38
CA ASP A 182 13.57 0.88 20.31
C ASP A 182 14.09 -0.20 21.28
N GLU A 183 15.29 -0.01 21.80
CA GLU A 183 15.87 -0.87 22.80
C GLU A 183 15.43 -0.44 24.20
N SER A 184 14.91 -1.38 24.99
CA SER A 184 14.57 -1.16 26.39
C SER A 184 15.83 -1.15 27.27
N ASP A 185 15.71 -0.67 28.50
CA ASP A 185 16.80 -0.74 29.51
C ASP A 185 17.27 -2.18 29.76
N ALA A 186 16.44 -3.19 29.49
CA ALA A 186 16.77 -4.60 29.61
C ALA A 186 17.39 -5.21 28.33
N GLY A 187 17.52 -4.42 27.25
CA GLY A 187 18.04 -4.87 25.97
C GLY A 187 17.00 -5.52 25.03
N ASP A 188 15.73 -5.56 25.43
CA ASP A 188 14.66 -6.09 24.59
C ASP A 188 14.19 -5.05 23.58
N ARG A 189 13.67 -5.51 22.44
CA ARG A 189 13.07 -4.63 21.41
C ARG A 189 11.62 -4.34 21.73
N ILE A 190 11.28 -3.08 21.92
CA ILE A 190 9.93 -2.61 22.24
C ILE A 190 8.93 -3.02 21.17
N GLY A 191 7.84 -3.64 21.57
CA GLY A 191 6.73 -4.06 20.72
C GLY A 191 6.96 -5.39 19.98
N PHE A 192 8.16 -5.99 20.06
CA PHE A 192 8.44 -7.26 19.39
C PHE A 192 7.73 -8.45 20.04
N ASP A 193 7.42 -8.36 21.33
CA ASP A 193 6.65 -9.32 22.10
C ASP A 193 5.12 -9.13 21.98
N ASN A 194 4.67 -8.09 21.28
CA ASN A 194 3.24 -7.81 21.13
C ASN A 194 2.57 -8.81 20.17
N GLU A 195 1.93 -9.84 20.74
CA GLU A 195 1.26 -10.90 19.98
C GLU A 195 0.19 -10.39 19.02
N PHE A 196 -0.56 -9.34 19.39
CA PHE A 196 -1.57 -8.75 18.53
C PHE A 196 -0.96 -8.13 17.27
N THR A 197 0.14 -7.38 17.43
CA THR A 197 0.87 -6.79 16.30
C THR A 197 1.48 -7.88 15.42
N GLN A 198 2.14 -8.88 16.02
CA GLN A 198 2.74 -10.00 15.28
C GLN A 198 1.70 -10.73 14.43
N ARG A 199 0.59 -11.14 15.05
CA ARG A 199 -0.49 -11.87 14.38
C ARG A 199 -1.10 -11.05 13.24
N ASN A 200 -1.44 -9.79 13.50
CA ASN A 200 -2.10 -8.96 12.48
C ASN A 200 -1.16 -8.61 11.33
N THR A 201 0.11 -8.36 11.60
CA THR A 201 1.13 -8.12 10.56
C THR A 201 1.32 -9.37 9.70
N THR A 202 1.37 -10.54 10.33
CA THR A 202 1.46 -11.83 9.62
C THR A 202 0.23 -12.06 8.75
N PHE A 203 -0.98 -11.85 9.28
CA PHE A 203 -2.22 -12.04 8.52
C PHE A 203 -2.34 -11.04 7.36
N ALA A 204 -2.00 -9.77 7.58
CA ALA A 204 -1.96 -8.78 6.52
C ALA A 204 -1.00 -9.20 5.39
N ALA A 205 0.21 -9.61 5.75
CA ALA A 205 1.21 -10.06 4.77
C ALA A 205 0.69 -11.23 3.93
N TRP A 206 0.17 -12.27 4.56
CA TRP A 206 -0.34 -13.45 3.86
C TRP A 206 -1.59 -13.17 3.03
N ASN A 207 -2.53 -12.38 3.54
CA ASN A 207 -3.73 -12.04 2.77
C ASN A 207 -3.38 -11.25 1.51
N LEU A 208 -2.43 -10.33 1.60
CA LEU A 208 -1.93 -9.59 0.42
C LEU A 208 -1.28 -10.55 -0.60
N LEU A 209 -0.45 -11.50 -0.16
CA LEU A 209 0.16 -12.50 -1.03
C LEU A 209 -0.89 -13.38 -1.73
N HIS A 210 -1.84 -13.90 -0.96
CA HIS A 210 -2.87 -14.78 -1.51
C HIS A 210 -3.74 -14.06 -2.52
N PHE A 211 -4.19 -12.86 -2.23
CA PHE A 211 -5.02 -12.08 -3.15
C PHE A 211 -4.26 -11.65 -4.40
N ALA A 212 -3.00 -11.24 -4.26
CA ALA A 212 -2.15 -10.94 -5.42
C ALA A 212 -1.98 -12.18 -6.32
N ARG A 213 -1.75 -13.35 -5.71
CA ARG A 213 -1.66 -14.61 -6.46
C ARG A 213 -2.97 -14.93 -7.19
N MET A 214 -4.09 -14.87 -6.47
CA MET A 214 -5.39 -15.14 -7.06
C MET A 214 -5.71 -14.21 -8.24
N LEU A 215 -5.45 -12.92 -8.10
CA LEU A 215 -5.66 -11.95 -9.17
C LEU A 215 -4.73 -12.20 -10.35
N LYS A 216 -3.46 -12.50 -10.11
CA LYS A 216 -2.49 -12.77 -11.17
C LYS A 216 -2.84 -14.06 -11.93
N ASP A 217 -3.26 -15.11 -11.23
CA ASP A 217 -3.70 -16.38 -11.85
C ASP A 217 -4.99 -16.19 -12.66
N ALA A 218 -5.87 -15.30 -12.24
CA ALA A 218 -7.10 -14.96 -12.95
C ALA A 218 -6.88 -14.00 -14.14
N GLY A 219 -5.66 -13.45 -14.31
CA GLY A 219 -5.39 -12.42 -15.31
C GLY A 219 -5.95 -11.04 -14.92
N GLY A 220 -6.16 -10.79 -13.63
CA GLY A 220 -6.73 -9.56 -13.10
C GLY A 220 -8.23 -9.66 -12.80
N ILE A 221 -8.89 -8.52 -12.74
CA ILE A 221 -10.34 -8.43 -12.59
C ILE A 221 -10.98 -8.56 -13.99
N PRO A 222 -12.01 -9.42 -14.19
CA PRO A 222 -12.68 -9.54 -15.48
C PRO A 222 -13.11 -8.19 -16.05
N ALA A 223 -12.78 -7.95 -17.31
CA ALA A 223 -13.03 -6.68 -17.99
C ALA A 223 -14.42 -6.68 -18.64
N HIS A 224 -15.47 -6.57 -17.83
CA HIS A 224 -16.84 -6.38 -18.28
C HIS A 224 -17.63 -5.61 -17.23
N GLY A 225 -18.32 -4.54 -17.63
CA GLY A 225 -19.10 -3.71 -16.73
C GLY A 225 -18.26 -2.70 -15.90
N ASN A 226 -16.96 -2.70 -16.04
CA ASN A 226 -16.02 -1.90 -15.27
C ASN A 226 -14.90 -1.30 -16.12
N GLN A 227 -15.09 -1.23 -17.44
CA GLN A 227 -14.17 -0.64 -18.40
C GLN A 227 -14.53 0.83 -18.60
N ARG A 228 -13.70 1.72 -18.09
CA ARG A 228 -13.89 3.17 -18.23
C ARG A 228 -13.84 3.59 -19.71
N SER A 229 -12.93 3.01 -20.50
CA SER A 229 -12.83 3.29 -21.93
C SER A 229 -14.13 3.00 -22.69
N GLU A 230 -14.78 1.86 -22.39
CA GLU A 230 -16.04 1.49 -23.02
C GLU A 230 -17.19 2.39 -22.57
N TRP A 231 -17.22 2.77 -21.29
CA TRP A 231 -18.18 3.72 -20.76
C TRP A 231 -18.07 5.08 -21.45
N GLU A 232 -16.84 5.60 -21.62
CA GLU A 232 -16.56 6.85 -22.32
C GLU A 232 -16.91 6.77 -23.81
N ALA A 233 -16.79 5.58 -24.43
CA ALA A 233 -17.23 5.31 -25.79
C ALA A 233 -18.75 5.16 -25.95
N GLY A 234 -19.51 5.24 -24.86
CA GLY A 234 -20.98 5.19 -24.87
C GLY A 234 -21.60 3.85 -24.47
N CYS A 235 -20.82 2.81 -24.16
CA CYS A 235 -21.32 1.56 -23.62
C CYS A 235 -21.94 1.79 -22.24
N ARG A 236 -23.06 1.13 -21.94
CA ARG A 236 -23.75 1.23 -20.64
C ARG A 236 -23.83 -0.09 -19.90
N PHE A 237 -23.24 -1.17 -20.44
CA PHE A 237 -23.17 -2.50 -19.81
C PHE A 237 -24.52 -2.96 -19.26
N ASP A 238 -25.54 -2.95 -20.10
CA ASP A 238 -26.94 -3.31 -19.78
C ASP A 238 -27.64 -2.36 -18.78
N TYR A 239 -26.98 -1.27 -18.37
CA TYR A 239 -27.59 -0.25 -17.53
C TYR A 239 -28.32 0.79 -18.38
N GLU A 240 -29.64 0.71 -18.41
CA GLU A 240 -30.49 1.67 -19.07
C GLU A 240 -31.22 2.55 -18.04
N ASN A 241 -30.75 3.78 -17.89
CA ASN A 241 -31.47 4.76 -17.11
C ASN A 241 -31.80 5.98 -17.99
N PRO A 242 -33.02 6.11 -18.46
CA PRO A 242 -33.43 7.20 -19.35
C PRO A 242 -33.32 8.59 -18.68
N ASP A 243 -33.36 8.67 -17.35
CA ASP A 243 -33.34 9.93 -16.61
C ASP A 243 -31.93 10.56 -16.53
N TYR A 244 -30.87 9.82 -16.85
CA TYR A 244 -29.47 10.25 -16.77
C TYR A 244 -28.75 10.28 -18.11
N ARG A 245 -29.46 10.19 -19.21
CA ARG A 245 -28.88 10.20 -20.56
C ARG A 245 -29.07 11.50 -21.27
#